data_ae16a8ef4c9f0af27353fe27ac8cc23d
#
_entry.id   ae16a8ef4c9f0af27353fe27ac8cc23d
#
_cell.length_a   1.000
_cell.length_b   1.000
_cell.length_c   1.000
_cell.angle_alpha   90.00
_cell.angle_beta   90.00
_cell.angle_gamma   90.00
#
_symmetry.space_group_name_H-M   'P 1'
#
loop_
_entity.id
_entity.type
_entity.pdbx_description
1 polymer ?
#
loop_
_entity_poly.entity_id
_entity_poly.type
_entity_poly.pdbx_seq_one_letter_code
_entity_poly.pdbx_strand_id
1 'polypeptide(L)'
;MNKIYDVNTDALYIECGTGAIYKHIEWAANEVGYATMHYPSSLTCSTVGGFLAHRGIGVVSTKYGKIDDMVLQMEVVLPNGDIINTSSAPKHAAGPDLNHIFIGSEGTLGVI
;
A
#
# COMPACT_ATOMS: atom_id res chain seq x y z
N MET A 1 13.73 4.31 0.46
CA MET A 1 12.36 3.98 0.90
C MET A 1 11.29 5.01 0.49
N ASN A 2 11.65 6.19 -0.02
CA ASN A 2 10.68 7.26 -0.38
C ASN A 2 10.50 7.46 -1.89
N LYS A 3 10.93 6.52 -2.72
CA LYS A 3 10.83 6.60 -4.17
C LYS A 3 9.53 6.00 -4.68
N ILE A 4 9.00 6.56 -5.76
CA ILE A 4 8.04 5.92 -6.64
C ILE A 4 8.86 5.25 -7.73
N TYR A 5 8.67 3.96 -7.94
CA TYR A 5 9.45 3.14 -8.87
C TYR A 5 8.77 3.01 -10.22
N ASP A 6 7.45 2.81 -10.21
CA ASP A 6 6.65 2.63 -11.41
C ASP A 6 5.22 3.18 -11.22
N VAL A 7 4.65 3.72 -12.29
CA VAL A 7 3.24 4.09 -12.42
C VAL A 7 2.72 3.41 -13.66
N ASN A 8 2.13 2.25 -13.50
CA ASN A 8 1.69 1.42 -14.60
C ASN A 8 0.23 1.70 -14.95
N THR A 9 0.01 2.33 -16.10
CA THR A 9 -1.34 2.72 -16.55
C THR A 9 -2.10 1.60 -17.23
N ASP A 10 -1.43 0.54 -17.67
CA ASP A 10 -2.05 -0.61 -18.31
C ASP A 10 -2.60 -1.60 -17.28
N ALA A 11 -1.78 -1.89 -16.25
CA ALA A 11 -2.17 -2.78 -15.16
C ALA A 11 -2.76 -2.05 -13.95
N LEU A 12 -2.79 -0.72 -13.96
CA LEU A 12 -3.40 0.16 -12.96
C LEU A 12 -2.83 -0.04 -11.54
N TYR A 13 -1.50 0.00 -11.42
CA TYR A 13 -0.83 -0.02 -10.12
C TYR A 13 0.27 1.06 -10.03
N ILE A 14 0.65 1.38 -8.81
CA ILE A 14 1.83 2.18 -8.49
C ILE A 14 2.74 1.37 -7.57
N GLU A 15 4.00 1.24 -7.97
CA GLU A 15 5.04 0.63 -7.14
C GLU A 15 5.85 1.74 -6.46
N CYS A 16 5.97 1.65 -5.14
CA CYS A 16 6.67 2.66 -4.35
C CYS A 16 7.30 2.08 -3.09
N GLY A 17 8.32 2.76 -2.60
CA GLY A 17 8.88 2.49 -1.28
C GLY A 17 7.92 2.96 -0.18
N THR A 18 7.86 2.21 0.91
CA THR A 18 6.92 2.43 2.02
C THR A 18 7.14 3.75 2.77
N GLY A 19 8.32 4.38 2.63
CA GLY A 19 8.61 5.73 3.14
C GLY A 19 8.12 6.87 2.24
N ALA A 20 7.50 6.59 1.09
CA ALA A 20 6.92 7.62 0.24
C ALA A 20 5.72 8.27 0.94
N ILE A 21 5.64 9.61 0.89
CA ILE A 21 4.48 10.35 1.39
C ILE A 21 3.31 10.10 0.45
N TYR A 22 2.14 9.77 0.99
CA TYR A 22 0.98 9.35 0.20
C TYR A 22 0.51 10.43 -0.79
N LYS A 23 0.65 11.70 -0.43
CA LYS A 23 0.37 12.82 -1.34
C LYS A 23 1.18 12.76 -2.64
N HIS A 24 2.43 12.30 -2.58
CA HIS A 24 3.27 12.18 -3.78
C HIS A 24 2.80 11.03 -4.68
N ILE A 25 2.26 9.96 -4.08
CA ILE A 25 1.63 8.86 -4.84
C ILE A 25 0.39 9.36 -5.58
N GLU A 26 -0.45 10.13 -4.90
CA GLU A 26 -1.64 10.74 -5.51
C GLU A 26 -1.26 11.69 -6.65
N TRP A 27 -0.22 12.50 -6.48
CA TRP A 27 0.26 13.39 -7.55
C TRP A 27 0.76 12.60 -8.75
N ALA A 28 1.55 11.54 -8.54
CA ALA A 28 2.04 10.71 -9.63
C ALA A 28 0.89 10.04 -10.41
N ALA A 29 -0.17 9.61 -9.72
CA ALA A 29 -1.38 9.12 -10.38
C ALA A 29 -2.07 10.22 -11.21
N ASN A 30 -2.20 11.42 -10.64
CA ASN A 30 -2.86 12.56 -11.31
C ASN A 30 -2.12 13.01 -12.58
N GLU A 31 -0.79 12.95 -12.60
CA GLU A 31 0.02 13.28 -13.77
C GLU A 31 -0.29 12.41 -15.00
N VAL A 32 -0.75 11.18 -14.76
CA VAL A 32 -1.15 10.24 -15.82
C VAL A 32 -2.67 10.11 -15.98
N GLY A 33 -3.44 11.01 -15.33
CA GLY A 33 -4.91 11.08 -15.48
C GLY A 33 -5.70 10.13 -14.58
N TYR A 34 -5.09 9.58 -13.54
CA TYR A 34 -5.72 8.69 -12.57
C TYR A 34 -5.74 9.29 -11.16
N ALA A 35 -6.44 8.63 -10.24
CA ALA A 35 -6.46 8.97 -8.82
C ALA A 35 -6.45 7.68 -8.00
N THR A 36 -5.81 7.71 -6.83
CA THR A 36 -5.72 6.53 -5.95
C THR A 36 -7.01 6.26 -5.20
N MET A 37 -7.91 7.21 -5.14
CA MET A 37 -9.20 7.15 -4.43
C MET A 37 -9.07 6.83 -2.94
N HIS A 38 -7.94 7.21 -2.33
CA HIS A 38 -7.71 7.09 -0.90
C HIS A 38 -7.25 8.44 -0.33
N TYR A 39 -8.14 9.14 0.37
CA TYR A 39 -7.92 10.52 0.86
C TYR A 39 -8.06 10.60 2.38
N PRO A 40 -7.07 10.17 3.15
CA PRO A 40 -7.07 10.38 4.60
C PRO A 40 -6.71 11.83 4.94
N SER A 41 -7.12 12.31 6.11
CA SER A 41 -6.80 13.66 6.57
C SER A 41 -5.30 13.93 6.71
N SER A 42 -4.51 12.87 6.93
CA SER A 42 -3.05 12.91 7.03
C SER A 42 -2.31 12.70 5.70
N LEU A 43 -2.99 12.79 4.56
CA LEU A 43 -2.45 12.59 3.21
C LEU A 43 -1.08 13.27 2.98
N THR A 44 -0.90 14.46 3.52
CA THR A 44 0.28 15.29 3.28
C THR A 44 1.50 14.93 4.11
N CYS A 45 1.35 14.12 5.14
CA CYS A 45 2.42 13.80 6.10
C CYS A 45 2.59 12.29 6.36
N SER A 46 1.59 11.47 6.06
CA SER A 46 1.69 10.04 6.28
C SER A 46 2.41 9.33 5.14
N THR A 47 3.26 8.38 5.51
CA THR A 47 3.91 7.47 4.56
C THR A 47 3.00 6.31 4.19
N VAL A 48 3.24 5.71 3.04
CA VAL A 48 2.51 4.50 2.58
C VAL A 48 2.60 3.39 3.63
N GLY A 49 3.80 3.07 4.11
CA GLY A 49 3.99 2.03 5.14
C GLY A 49 3.31 2.36 6.46
N GLY A 50 3.29 3.63 6.87
CA GLY A 50 2.56 4.07 8.06
C GLY A 50 1.05 3.83 7.92
N PHE A 51 0.46 4.13 6.76
CA PHE A 51 -0.94 3.82 6.48
C PHE A 51 -1.24 2.33 6.53
N LEU A 52 -0.38 1.52 5.93
CA LEU A 52 -0.53 0.07 5.94
C LEU A 52 -0.41 -0.49 7.36
N ALA A 53 0.59 -0.02 8.12
CA ALA A 53 0.84 -0.50 9.46
C ALA A 53 -0.36 -0.35 10.41
N HIS A 54 -1.14 0.73 10.32
CA HIS A 54 -2.32 0.94 11.18
C HIS A 54 -3.65 0.71 10.44
N ARG A 55 -3.65 0.20 9.22
CA ARG A 55 -4.85 -0.07 8.40
C ARG A 55 -5.73 1.17 8.20
N GLY A 56 -5.13 2.23 7.68
CA GLY A 56 -5.76 3.54 7.57
C GLY A 56 -7.02 3.57 6.70
N ILE A 57 -7.94 4.47 7.06
CA ILE A 57 -9.13 4.78 6.28
C ILE A 57 -9.08 6.22 5.77
N GLY A 58 -9.79 6.49 4.70
CA GLY A 58 -9.91 7.82 4.10
C GLY A 58 -11.36 8.26 3.93
N VAL A 59 -11.55 9.51 3.53
CA VAL A 59 -12.90 10.12 3.40
C VAL A 59 -13.79 9.36 2.44
N VAL A 60 -13.22 8.76 1.39
CA VAL A 60 -13.99 8.04 0.35
C VAL A 60 -13.97 6.51 0.53
N SER A 61 -13.44 6.02 1.65
CA SER A 61 -13.31 4.57 1.90
C SER A 61 -14.64 3.83 1.93
N THR A 62 -15.74 4.50 2.25
CA THR A 62 -17.09 3.92 2.19
C THR A 62 -17.45 3.44 0.77
N LYS A 63 -16.92 4.10 -0.25
CA LYS A 63 -17.18 3.74 -1.65
C LYS A 63 -16.06 2.88 -2.25
N TYR A 64 -14.80 3.21 -1.97
CA TYR A 64 -13.65 2.65 -2.68
C TYR A 64 -12.83 1.68 -1.85
N GLY A 65 -13.21 1.45 -0.60
CA GLY A 65 -12.49 0.58 0.31
C GLY A 65 -11.42 1.32 1.13
N LYS A 66 -10.77 0.56 1.99
CA LYS A 66 -9.68 1.01 2.85
C LYS A 66 -8.34 0.79 2.14
N ILE A 67 -7.25 1.21 2.77
CA ILE A 67 -5.91 1.03 2.21
C ILE A 67 -5.57 -0.45 1.97
N ASP A 68 -6.03 -1.35 2.83
CA ASP A 68 -5.81 -2.79 2.71
C ASP A 68 -6.50 -3.39 1.45
N ASP A 69 -7.63 -2.82 1.03
CA ASP A 69 -8.33 -3.24 -0.20
C ASP A 69 -7.58 -2.84 -1.48
N MET A 70 -6.62 -1.90 -1.37
CA MET A 70 -5.90 -1.31 -2.51
C MET A 70 -4.51 -1.93 -2.70
N VAL A 71 -4.01 -2.69 -1.72
CA VAL A 71 -2.68 -3.29 -1.79
C VAL A 71 -2.72 -4.57 -2.61
N LEU A 72 -1.88 -4.64 -3.63
CA LEU A 72 -1.73 -5.83 -4.46
C LEU A 72 -0.68 -6.77 -3.86
N GLN A 73 0.47 -6.21 -3.47
CA GLN A 73 1.63 -6.96 -2.98
C GLN A 73 2.48 -6.07 -2.08
N MET A 74 3.20 -6.70 -1.15
CA MET A 74 4.20 -6.05 -0.32
C MET A 74 5.45 -6.91 -0.21
N GLU A 75 6.60 -6.25 -0.11
CA GLU A 75 7.84 -6.84 0.39
C GLU A 75 7.88 -6.62 1.91
N VAL A 76 8.14 -7.67 2.67
CA VAL A 76 8.15 -7.63 4.14
C VAL A 76 9.43 -8.28 4.66
N VAL A 77 10.10 -7.59 5.58
CA VAL A 77 11.22 -8.14 6.34
C VAL A 77 10.70 -8.76 7.63
N LEU A 78 10.90 -10.05 7.80
CA LEU A 78 10.48 -10.81 8.98
C LEU A 78 11.45 -10.60 10.16
N PRO A 79 11.05 -10.92 11.42
CA PRO A 79 11.92 -10.77 12.59
C PRO A 79 13.22 -11.56 12.55
N ASN A 80 13.28 -12.64 11.78
CA ASN A 80 14.49 -13.43 11.57
C ASN A 80 15.42 -12.88 10.48
N GLY A 81 15.02 -11.78 9.82
CA GLY A 81 15.77 -11.12 8.73
C GLY A 81 15.43 -11.63 7.32
N ASP A 82 14.56 -12.63 7.19
CA ASP A 82 14.11 -13.09 5.87
C ASP A 82 13.24 -12.02 5.19
N ILE A 83 13.37 -11.93 3.87
CA ILE A 83 12.56 -11.05 3.04
C ILE A 83 11.55 -11.90 2.27
N ILE A 84 10.28 -11.57 2.38
CA ILE A 84 9.21 -12.24 1.67
C ILE A 84 8.39 -11.26 0.84
N ASN A 85 7.77 -11.77 -0.23
CA ASN A 85 6.74 -11.10 -0.99
C ASN A 85 5.39 -11.75 -0.67
N THR A 86 4.38 -10.95 -0.39
CA THR A 86 3.08 -11.44 0.12
C THR A 86 2.22 -12.10 -0.95
N SER A 87 2.30 -11.62 -2.19
CA SER A 87 1.54 -12.17 -3.32
C SER A 87 2.17 -11.75 -4.65
N SER A 88 1.88 -12.48 -5.71
CA SER A 88 2.24 -12.11 -7.08
C SER A 88 1.01 -11.77 -7.94
N ALA A 89 -0.20 -11.92 -7.40
CA ALA A 89 -1.45 -11.68 -8.11
C ALA A 89 -2.51 -11.07 -7.18
N PRO A 90 -3.23 -10.03 -7.64
CA PRO A 90 -4.30 -9.45 -6.84
C PRO A 90 -5.50 -10.40 -6.75
N LYS A 91 -6.18 -10.37 -5.59
CA LYS A 91 -7.45 -11.08 -5.35
C LYS A 91 -7.42 -12.56 -5.75
N HIS A 92 -6.31 -13.26 -5.48
CA HIS A 92 -6.19 -14.68 -5.78
C HIS A 92 -7.06 -15.53 -4.85
N ALA A 93 -7.48 -16.69 -5.33
CA ALA A 93 -8.31 -17.63 -4.57
C ALA A 93 -7.51 -18.73 -3.87
N ALA A 94 -6.19 -18.75 -4.02
CA ALA A 94 -5.31 -19.78 -3.50
C ALA A 94 -4.62 -19.32 -2.21
N GLY A 95 -4.80 -20.05 -1.13
CA GLY A 95 -4.16 -19.80 0.16
C GLY A 95 -4.70 -18.57 0.91
N PRO A 96 -4.11 -18.27 2.09
CA PRO A 96 -4.46 -17.10 2.86
C PRO A 96 -3.91 -15.82 2.19
N ASP A 97 -4.62 -14.71 2.32
CA ASP A 97 -4.13 -13.40 1.91
C ASP A 97 -3.09 -12.89 2.92
N LEU A 98 -1.82 -12.99 2.56
CA LEU A 98 -0.72 -12.58 3.42
C LEU A 98 -0.66 -11.06 3.62
N ASN A 99 -1.21 -10.25 2.71
CA ASN A 99 -1.30 -8.80 2.90
C ASN A 99 -2.01 -8.48 4.23
N HIS A 100 -3.13 -9.14 4.48
CA HIS A 100 -3.94 -8.90 5.67
C HIS A 100 -3.30 -9.37 6.99
N ILE A 101 -2.24 -10.18 6.95
CA ILE A 101 -1.47 -10.54 8.15
C ILE A 101 -0.61 -9.36 8.61
N PHE A 102 0.04 -8.67 7.67
CA PHE A 102 0.98 -7.59 7.99
C PHE A 102 0.30 -6.22 8.08
N ILE A 103 -0.71 -5.96 7.26
CA ILE A 103 -1.48 -4.71 7.31
C ILE A 103 -2.25 -4.63 8.63
N GLY A 104 -2.00 -3.58 9.39
CA GLY A 104 -2.60 -3.37 10.71
C GLY A 104 -1.85 -4.06 11.86
N SER A 105 -0.69 -4.65 11.59
CA SER A 105 0.14 -5.28 12.64
C SER A 105 1.04 -4.30 13.39
N GLU A 106 1.13 -3.05 12.91
CA GLU A 106 1.96 -1.96 13.50
C GLU A 106 3.42 -2.39 13.72
N GLY A 107 3.97 -3.18 12.79
CA GLY A 107 5.34 -3.66 12.82
C GLY A 107 5.61 -4.82 13.79
N THR A 108 4.59 -5.39 14.43
CA THR A 108 4.77 -6.50 15.40
C THR A 108 5.09 -7.84 14.73
N LEU A 109 4.74 -8.00 13.46
CA LEU A 109 4.93 -9.24 12.70
C LEU A 109 6.03 -9.15 11.63
N GLY A 110 6.38 -7.94 11.22
CA GLY A 110 7.39 -7.67 10.22
C GLY A 110 7.41 -6.19 9.84
N VAL A 111 8.42 -5.81 9.06
CA VAL A 111 8.58 -4.43 8.53
C VAL A 111 8.25 -4.43 7.05
N ILE A 112 7.24 -3.64 6.65
CA ILE A 112 6.82 -3.44 5.26
C ILE A 112 7.79 -2.48 4.57
#